data_626391861b47889ab7f6e6f0c2e74cf5
#
_entry.id   626391861b47889ab7f6e6f0c2e74cf5
#
_cell.length_a   1.000
_cell.length_b   1.000
_cell.length_c   1.000
_cell.angle_alpha   90.00
_cell.angle_beta   90.00
_cell.angle_gamma   90.00
#
_symmetry.space_group_name_H-M   'P 1'
#
loop_
_entity.id
_entity.type
_entity.pdbx_description
1 polymer ?
#
loop_
_entity_poly.entity_id
_entity_poly.type
_entity_poly.pdbx_seq_one_letter_code
_entity_poly.pdbx_strand_id
1 'polypeptide(L)'
;MGKFAKRRNHMQYIRITSENIDSEHICCAMSGKQSVAKKAWLKERFAEGLVFYRSEERGKCFIEYIPAENAWVPIDAPGYLYINCLWIAGSMKGHGYSSDLLGECIRDAKAQGRQGICILSAKGRKREFLSDPKYLSYKGFTVADTSDCGITLMYLPLTPSAERPKFKKCAKHPQIGEDGFVLYYTDQCPFTFYWVPRVAEAAAAHGIPLKTVRIADKEIAQNLPAPVTTYALFRDGKFVTHTIQSDKKFLALAGVKG
;
A
#
# COMPACT_ATOMS: atom_id res chain seq x y z
N MET A 1 28.07 -25.23 -28.59
CA MET A 1 28.32 -24.09 -27.71
C MET A 1 27.14 -23.98 -26.72
N GLY A 2 27.30 -24.55 -25.54
CA GLY A 2 26.24 -24.60 -24.51
C GLY A 2 26.08 -23.25 -23.85
N LYS A 3 24.88 -22.67 -23.90
CA LYS A 3 24.50 -21.53 -23.09
C LYS A 3 24.45 -21.99 -21.63
N PHE A 4 25.42 -21.60 -20.83
CA PHE A 4 25.39 -21.75 -19.40
C PHE A 4 24.10 -21.02 -18.86
N ALA A 5 23.14 -21.78 -18.44
CA ALA A 5 22.01 -21.25 -17.65
C ALA A 5 22.62 -20.69 -16.37
N LYS A 6 22.64 -19.35 -16.21
CA LYS A 6 22.98 -18.72 -14.95
C LYS A 6 22.09 -19.34 -13.87
N ARG A 7 22.66 -20.11 -12.95
CA ARG A 7 21.99 -20.53 -11.73
C ARG A 7 21.43 -19.26 -11.08
N ARG A 8 20.10 -19.12 -11.02
CA ARG A 8 19.48 -18.11 -10.19
C ARG A 8 19.92 -18.38 -8.76
N ASN A 9 20.72 -17.50 -8.17
CA ASN A 9 20.89 -17.51 -6.72
C ASN A 9 19.49 -17.43 -6.12
N HIS A 10 19.07 -18.48 -5.43
CA HIS A 10 17.74 -18.56 -4.86
C HIS A 10 17.71 -17.58 -3.68
N MET A 11 17.01 -16.42 -3.84
CA MET A 11 16.83 -15.48 -2.76
C MET A 11 16.04 -16.16 -1.64
N GLN A 12 16.54 -16.07 -0.43
CA GLN A 12 15.82 -16.51 0.76
C GLN A 12 14.91 -15.39 1.24
N TYR A 13 13.70 -15.75 1.65
CA TYR A 13 12.72 -14.82 2.17
C TYR A 13 12.41 -15.15 3.63
N ILE A 14 12.38 -14.11 4.45
CA ILE A 14 12.07 -14.21 5.88
C ILE A 14 10.65 -13.70 6.09
N ARG A 15 9.83 -14.51 6.74
CA ARG A 15 8.53 -14.09 7.25
C ARG A 15 8.74 -13.34 8.56
N ILE A 16 8.27 -12.10 8.61
CA ILE A 16 8.29 -11.31 9.84
C ILE A 16 7.05 -11.69 10.66
N THR A 17 7.27 -11.97 11.93
CA THR A 17 6.27 -12.38 12.91
C THR A 17 6.41 -11.57 14.19
N SER A 18 5.50 -11.76 15.14
CA SER A 18 5.57 -11.10 16.45
C SER A 18 6.84 -11.47 17.21
N GLU A 19 7.38 -12.68 17.01
CA GLU A 19 8.55 -13.19 17.71
C GLU A 19 9.87 -12.61 17.20
N ASN A 20 9.96 -12.32 15.88
CA ASN A 20 11.21 -11.89 15.26
C ASN A 20 11.27 -10.42 14.85
N ILE A 21 10.14 -9.71 14.81
CA ILE A 21 10.07 -8.34 14.29
C ILE A 21 11.02 -7.36 15.00
N ASP A 22 11.30 -7.56 16.26
CA ASP A 22 12.17 -6.64 17.02
C ASP A 22 13.63 -6.76 16.61
N SER A 23 14.11 -7.97 16.31
CA SER A 23 15.48 -8.25 15.86
C SER A 23 15.67 -8.06 14.35
N GLU A 24 14.58 -8.22 13.56
CA GLU A 24 14.64 -8.19 12.11
C GLU A 24 14.52 -6.77 11.55
N HIS A 25 15.18 -6.49 10.43
CA HIS A 25 14.94 -5.26 9.68
C HIS A 25 13.66 -5.38 8.85
N ILE A 26 13.04 -4.25 8.57
CA ILE A 26 11.96 -4.14 7.59
C ILE A 26 12.46 -3.35 6.38
N CYS A 27 12.23 -3.87 5.17
CA CYS A 27 12.82 -3.32 3.95
C CYS A 27 12.35 -1.90 3.59
N CYS A 28 11.14 -1.50 4.00
CA CYS A 28 10.58 -0.18 3.71
C CYS A 28 11.11 0.92 4.66
N ALA A 29 11.58 0.55 5.86
CA ALA A 29 12.19 1.46 6.82
C ALA A 29 13.32 0.74 7.56
N MET A 30 14.55 1.02 7.17
CA MET A 30 15.73 0.28 7.67
C MET A 30 16.16 0.70 9.06
N SER A 31 15.87 1.93 9.47
CA SER A 31 16.31 2.49 10.75
C SER A 31 15.48 3.72 11.14
N GLY A 32 15.67 4.20 12.37
CA GLY A 32 15.08 5.43 12.89
C GLY A 32 13.62 5.28 13.34
N LYS A 33 13.01 6.42 13.68
CA LYS A 33 11.63 6.49 14.22
C LYS A 33 10.59 5.91 13.27
N GLN A 34 10.80 6.00 11.95
CA GLN A 34 9.92 5.42 10.94
C GLN A 34 9.87 3.89 11.00
N SER A 35 11.03 3.25 11.29
CA SER A 35 11.09 1.79 11.48
C SER A 35 10.31 1.36 12.71
N VAL A 36 10.41 2.10 13.81
CA VAL A 36 9.65 1.83 15.04
C VAL A 36 8.15 1.93 14.79
N ALA A 37 7.70 3.00 14.15
CA ALA A 37 6.28 3.20 13.82
C ALA A 37 5.74 2.08 12.92
N LYS A 38 6.49 1.70 11.87
CA LYS A 38 6.06 0.61 10.99
C LYS A 38 6.05 -0.75 11.72
N LYS A 39 7.02 -1.02 12.58
CA LYS A 39 7.03 -2.26 13.39
C LYS A 39 5.84 -2.31 14.34
N ALA A 40 5.49 -1.20 14.98
CA ALA A 40 4.29 -1.12 15.82
C ALA A 40 3.02 -1.41 15.01
N TRP A 41 2.86 -0.80 13.83
CA TRP A 41 1.77 -1.09 12.91
C TRP A 41 1.69 -2.59 12.56
N LEU A 42 2.80 -3.20 12.19
CA LEU A 42 2.85 -4.62 11.82
C LEU A 42 2.46 -5.53 12.98
N LYS A 43 2.96 -5.26 14.19
CA LYS A 43 2.65 -6.06 15.40
C LYS A 43 1.15 -6.14 15.66
N GLU A 44 0.45 -5.02 15.58
CA GLU A 44 -1.00 -4.96 15.76
C GLU A 44 -1.75 -5.73 14.67
N ARG A 45 -1.25 -5.71 13.43
CA ARG A 45 -1.92 -6.33 12.26
C ARG A 45 -1.63 -7.83 12.14
N PHE A 46 -0.58 -8.36 12.76
CA PHE A 46 -0.33 -9.81 12.74
C PHE A 46 -1.49 -10.62 13.34
N ALA A 47 -2.13 -10.11 14.40
CA ALA A 47 -3.32 -10.73 14.97
C ALA A 47 -4.54 -10.72 14.01
N GLU A 48 -4.55 -9.80 13.04
CA GLU A 48 -5.56 -9.72 11.98
C GLU A 48 -5.22 -10.60 10.75
N GLY A 49 -4.11 -11.35 10.81
CA GLY A 49 -3.65 -12.23 9.72
C GLY A 49 -2.75 -11.57 8.70
N LEU A 50 -2.17 -10.39 9.02
CA LEU A 50 -1.19 -9.75 8.15
C LEU A 50 0.06 -10.62 8.02
N VAL A 51 0.55 -10.72 6.79
CA VAL A 51 1.80 -11.40 6.44
C VAL A 51 2.76 -10.38 5.85
N PHE A 52 4.01 -10.43 6.30
CA PHE A 52 5.10 -9.62 5.77
C PHE A 52 6.30 -10.52 5.44
N TYR A 53 6.57 -10.70 4.15
CA TYR A 53 7.77 -11.38 3.67
C TYR A 53 8.77 -10.38 3.12
N ARG A 54 10.03 -10.52 3.49
CA ARG A 54 11.14 -9.74 2.96
C ARG A 54 12.30 -10.62 2.49
N SER A 55 13.15 -10.09 1.62
CA SER A 55 14.44 -10.73 1.33
C SER A 55 15.32 -10.82 2.59
N GLU A 56 16.06 -11.92 2.74
CA GLU A 56 17.07 -12.04 3.80
C GLU A 56 18.12 -10.95 3.66
N GLU A 57 18.57 -10.70 2.45
CA GLU A 57 19.51 -9.61 2.15
C GLU A 57 18.87 -8.23 2.42
N ARG A 58 19.69 -7.31 2.90
CA ARG A 58 19.28 -5.92 3.09
C ARG A 58 18.99 -5.26 1.75
N GLY A 59 17.79 -4.79 1.59
CA GLY A 59 17.34 -4.14 0.36
C GLY A 59 15.84 -3.89 0.36
N LYS A 60 15.36 -3.20 -0.67
CA LYS A 60 13.92 -2.91 -0.82
C LYS A 60 13.28 -4.04 -1.62
N CYS A 61 13.00 -5.14 -0.94
CA CYS A 61 12.41 -6.34 -1.52
C CYS A 61 11.49 -7.01 -0.51
N PHE A 62 10.18 -6.74 -0.60
CA PHE A 62 9.18 -7.30 0.31
C PHE A 62 7.78 -7.32 -0.30
N ILE A 63 6.92 -8.12 0.29
CA ILE A 63 5.46 -8.11 0.11
C ILE A 63 4.77 -8.05 1.47
N GLU A 64 3.68 -7.30 1.53
CA GLU A 64 2.79 -7.19 2.69
C GLU A 64 1.36 -7.45 2.22
N TYR A 65 0.65 -8.40 2.83
CA TYR A 65 -0.73 -8.72 2.50
C TYR A 65 -1.51 -9.19 3.73
N ILE A 66 -2.82 -9.12 3.65
CA ILE A 66 -3.75 -9.40 4.76
C ILE A 66 -5.04 -10.00 4.19
N PRO A 67 -5.83 -10.79 4.95
CA PRO A 67 -7.22 -11.09 4.58
C PRO A 67 -7.98 -9.80 4.25
N ALA A 68 -8.67 -9.76 3.10
CA ALA A 68 -9.33 -8.55 2.62
C ALA A 68 -10.39 -8.02 3.60
N GLU A 69 -10.98 -8.89 4.38
CA GLU A 69 -11.92 -8.57 5.45
C GLU A 69 -11.28 -7.71 6.57
N ASN A 70 -9.96 -7.83 6.72
CA ASN A 70 -9.16 -7.08 7.69
C ASN A 70 -8.32 -5.98 7.05
N ALA A 71 -8.40 -5.80 5.73
CA ALA A 71 -7.69 -4.74 5.05
C ALA A 71 -8.20 -3.36 5.46
N TRP A 72 -7.27 -2.43 5.64
CA TRP A 72 -7.59 -1.04 6.00
C TRP A 72 -7.86 -0.20 4.75
N VAL A 73 -8.81 -0.66 3.95
CA VAL A 73 -9.18 -0.03 2.67
C VAL A 73 -10.66 -0.28 2.39
N PRO A 74 -11.41 0.67 1.83
CA PRO A 74 -12.85 0.56 1.63
C PRO A 74 -13.18 -0.27 0.37
N ILE A 75 -12.96 -1.58 0.48
CA ILE A 75 -13.30 -2.56 -0.56
C ILE A 75 -14.28 -3.61 -0.02
N ASP A 76 -15.01 -4.23 -0.93
CA ASP A 76 -15.83 -5.40 -0.70
C ASP A 76 -15.18 -6.54 -1.51
N ALA A 77 -14.48 -7.43 -0.80
CA ALA A 77 -13.66 -8.49 -1.38
C ALA A 77 -13.64 -9.75 -0.47
N PRO A 78 -14.82 -10.30 -0.13
CA PRO A 78 -14.89 -11.43 0.80
C PRO A 78 -14.13 -12.64 0.24
N GLY A 79 -13.35 -13.28 1.11
CA GLY A 79 -12.55 -14.45 0.74
C GLY A 79 -11.32 -14.16 -0.10
N TYR A 80 -10.88 -12.92 -0.21
CA TYR A 80 -9.63 -12.55 -0.90
C TYR A 80 -8.48 -12.31 0.08
N LEU A 81 -7.23 -12.40 -0.42
CA LEU A 81 -6.10 -11.71 0.20
C LEU A 81 -5.93 -10.34 -0.47
N TYR A 82 -5.73 -9.31 0.32
CA TYR A 82 -5.42 -7.96 -0.16
C TYR A 82 -3.92 -7.67 0.01
N ILE A 83 -3.24 -7.31 -1.08
CA ILE A 83 -1.84 -6.89 -1.04
C ILE A 83 -1.77 -5.41 -0.68
N ASN A 84 -1.27 -5.11 0.53
CA ASN A 84 -1.02 -3.75 1.01
C ASN A 84 0.13 -3.08 0.25
N CYS A 85 1.21 -3.83 0.01
CA CYS A 85 2.40 -3.33 -0.68
C CYS A 85 3.22 -4.50 -1.27
N LEU A 86 3.69 -4.32 -2.50
CA LEU A 86 4.70 -5.16 -3.13
C LEU A 86 5.79 -4.24 -3.67
N TRP A 87 6.96 -4.24 -3.05
CA TRP A 87 7.99 -3.27 -3.40
C TRP A 87 9.37 -3.89 -3.60
N ILE A 88 9.88 -3.77 -4.82
CA ILE A 88 11.23 -4.14 -5.18
C ILE A 88 11.91 -2.92 -5.80
N ALA A 89 13.03 -2.46 -5.22
CA ALA A 89 13.71 -1.25 -5.67
C ALA A 89 15.25 -1.37 -5.61
N GLY A 90 15.93 -0.42 -6.26
CA GLY A 90 17.39 -0.37 -6.29
C GLY A 90 18.00 -1.60 -6.96
N SER A 91 19.06 -2.14 -6.38
CA SER A 91 19.78 -3.33 -6.85
C SER A 91 18.94 -4.60 -6.88
N MET A 92 17.82 -4.65 -6.18
CA MET A 92 16.93 -5.81 -6.15
C MET A 92 16.06 -5.95 -7.41
N LYS A 93 16.02 -4.93 -8.30
CA LYS A 93 15.22 -4.97 -9.54
C LYS A 93 15.86 -5.89 -10.58
N GLY A 94 15.02 -6.49 -11.45
CA GLY A 94 15.45 -7.28 -12.60
C GLY A 94 15.80 -8.75 -12.31
N HIS A 95 15.72 -9.19 -11.04
CA HIS A 95 16.06 -10.54 -10.62
C HIS A 95 14.87 -11.50 -10.52
N GLY A 96 13.65 -11.03 -10.76
CA GLY A 96 12.45 -11.87 -10.67
C GLY A 96 11.81 -11.92 -9.27
N TYR A 97 12.38 -11.26 -8.26
CA TYR A 97 11.94 -11.31 -6.87
C TYR A 97 10.48 -10.90 -6.64
N SER A 98 9.95 -9.98 -7.47
CA SER A 98 8.52 -9.65 -7.39
C SER A 98 7.62 -10.82 -7.74
N SER A 99 8.06 -11.68 -8.66
CA SER A 99 7.33 -12.91 -9.02
C SER A 99 7.39 -13.94 -7.92
N ASP A 100 8.55 -14.06 -7.28
CA ASP A 100 8.75 -15.01 -6.18
C ASP A 100 7.86 -14.62 -4.98
N LEU A 101 7.90 -13.35 -4.56
CA LEU A 101 7.08 -12.83 -3.46
C LEU A 101 5.57 -12.89 -3.76
N LEU A 102 5.17 -12.59 -5.00
CA LEU A 102 3.77 -12.78 -5.40
C LEU A 102 3.39 -14.26 -5.39
N GLY A 103 4.33 -15.15 -5.76
CA GLY A 103 4.16 -16.60 -5.67
C GLY A 103 3.92 -17.08 -4.24
N GLU A 104 4.59 -16.50 -3.22
CA GLU A 104 4.31 -16.78 -1.81
C GLU A 104 2.87 -16.39 -1.45
N CYS A 105 2.44 -15.18 -1.81
CA CYS A 105 1.08 -14.73 -1.56
C CYS A 105 0.03 -15.65 -2.23
N ILE A 106 0.30 -16.11 -3.47
CA ILE A 106 -0.58 -17.04 -4.18
C ILE A 106 -0.64 -18.40 -3.47
N ARG A 107 0.49 -18.92 -2.98
CA ARG A 107 0.54 -20.19 -2.21
C ARG A 107 -0.26 -20.07 -0.91
N ASP A 108 -0.07 -18.98 -0.17
CA ASP A 108 -0.80 -18.73 1.07
C ASP A 108 -2.32 -18.60 0.81
N ALA A 109 -2.71 -17.88 -0.26
CA ALA A 109 -4.12 -17.75 -0.64
C ALA A 109 -4.75 -19.11 -0.95
N LYS A 110 -4.06 -19.97 -1.71
CA LYS A 110 -4.53 -21.33 -2.03
C LYS A 110 -4.60 -22.21 -0.79
N ALA A 111 -3.58 -22.17 0.07
CA ALA A 111 -3.55 -22.96 1.32
C ALA A 111 -4.68 -22.57 2.28
N GLN A 112 -5.13 -21.30 2.26
CA GLN A 112 -6.25 -20.79 3.05
C GLN A 112 -7.61 -20.95 2.34
N GLY A 113 -7.68 -21.56 1.16
CA GLY A 113 -8.92 -21.69 0.39
C GLY A 113 -9.52 -20.36 -0.06
N ARG A 114 -8.69 -19.32 -0.25
CA ARG A 114 -9.14 -18.01 -0.68
C ARG A 114 -9.62 -18.02 -2.13
N GLN A 115 -10.61 -17.19 -2.44
CA GLN A 115 -11.15 -17.03 -3.79
C GLN A 115 -10.15 -16.39 -4.76
N GLY A 116 -9.24 -15.57 -4.25
CA GLY A 116 -8.27 -14.85 -5.06
C GLY A 116 -7.43 -13.85 -4.28
N ILE A 117 -6.75 -13.00 -5.03
CA ILE A 117 -5.91 -11.92 -4.49
C ILE A 117 -6.36 -10.62 -5.14
N CYS A 118 -6.41 -9.53 -4.37
CA CYS A 118 -6.68 -8.20 -4.89
C CYS A 118 -5.65 -7.18 -4.41
N ILE A 119 -5.53 -6.08 -5.15
CA ILE A 119 -4.52 -5.04 -4.94
C ILE A 119 -4.97 -3.73 -5.57
N LEU A 120 -4.63 -2.61 -4.95
CA LEU A 120 -4.82 -1.30 -5.56
C LEU A 120 -3.71 -0.97 -6.56
N SER A 121 -4.08 -0.25 -7.59
CA SER A 121 -3.21 0.18 -8.68
C SER A 121 -3.55 1.59 -9.14
N ALA A 122 -2.57 2.30 -9.67
CA ALA A 122 -2.74 3.59 -10.31
C ALA A 122 -1.90 3.71 -11.57
N LYS A 123 -2.41 4.44 -12.55
CA LYS A 123 -1.65 4.81 -13.75
C LYS A 123 -0.62 5.91 -13.42
N GLY A 124 0.43 6.03 -14.25
CA GLY A 124 1.43 7.09 -14.11
C GLY A 124 2.75 6.63 -13.47
N ARG A 125 3.69 7.56 -13.33
CA ARG A 125 5.03 7.27 -12.80
C ARG A 125 5.09 7.31 -11.26
N LYS A 126 4.29 8.17 -10.62
CA LYS A 126 4.24 8.35 -9.17
C LYS A 126 3.07 7.53 -8.62
N ARG A 127 3.36 6.30 -8.26
CA ARG A 127 2.37 5.35 -7.71
C ARG A 127 2.53 5.11 -6.22
N GLU A 128 3.68 5.55 -5.66
CA GLU A 128 4.08 5.34 -4.26
C GLU A 128 4.02 3.84 -3.89
N PHE A 129 3.16 3.49 -2.96
CA PHE A 129 2.92 2.11 -2.51
C PHE A 129 1.95 1.32 -3.42
N LEU A 130 1.39 1.94 -4.47
CA LEU A 130 0.51 1.25 -5.43
C LEU A 130 1.32 0.58 -6.53
N SER A 131 0.82 -0.55 -7.01
CA SER A 131 1.50 -1.35 -8.04
C SER A 131 1.22 -0.86 -9.47
N ASP A 132 2.14 -1.17 -10.37
CA ASP A 132 2.01 -0.87 -11.80
C ASP A 132 0.91 -1.75 -12.44
N PRO A 133 -0.12 -1.18 -13.06
CA PRO A 133 -1.18 -1.96 -13.70
C PRO A 133 -0.66 -2.85 -14.85
N LYS A 134 0.39 -2.42 -15.57
CA LYS A 134 1.00 -3.25 -16.63
C LYS A 134 1.68 -4.49 -16.06
N TYR A 135 2.40 -4.32 -14.95
CA TYR A 135 3.00 -5.44 -14.24
C TYR A 135 1.94 -6.41 -13.72
N LEU A 136 0.89 -5.89 -13.11
CA LEU A 136 -0.21 -6.72 -12.59
C LEU A 136 -0.93 -7.48 -13.70
N SER A 137 -1.24 -6.83 -14.83
CA SER A 137 -1.84 -7.49 -15.99
C SER A 137 -0.93 -8.59 -16.56
N TYR A 138 0.38 -8.34 -16.64
CA TYR A 138 1.34 -9.38 -17.02
C TYR A 138 1.34 -10.56 -16.05
N LYS A 139 0.99 -10.36 -14.78
CA LYS A 139 0.83 -11.41 -13.75
C LYS A 139 -0.56 -12.04 -13.72
N GLY A 140 -1.44 -11.71 -14.66
CA GLY A 140 -2.78 -12.28 -14.78
C GLY A 140 -3.86 -11.55 -14.02
N PHE A 141 -3.53 -10.43 -13.36
CA PHE A 141 -4.56 -9.60 -12.72
C PHE A 141 -5.39 -8.85 -13.77
N THR A 142 -6.67 -8.72 -13.50
CA THR A 142 -7.61 -7.93 -14.29
C THR A 142 -8.21 -6.82 -13.44
N VAL A 143 -8.79 -5.81 -14.08
CA VAL A 143 -9.47 -4.71 -13.38
C VAL A 143 -10.78 -5.23 -12.81
N ALA A 144 -10.92 -5.15 -11.49
CA ALA A 144 -12.18 -5.42 -10.80
C ALA A 144 -13.09 -4.20 -10.79
N ASP A 145 -12.57 -3.06 -10.35
CA ASP A 145 -13.32 -1.82 -10.23
C ASP A 145 -12.41 -0.60 -10.37
N THR A 146 -12.99 0.59 -10.59
CA THR A 146 -12.25 1.84 -10.72
C THR A 146 -13.00 2.95 -10.00
N SER A 147 -12.31 3.69 -9.12
CA SER A 147 -12.82 4.90 -8.48
C SER A 147 -12.73 6.09 -9.45
N ASP A 148 -13.58 7.10 -9.30
CA ASP A 148 -13.60 8.31 -10.15
C ASP A 148 -12.30 9.09 -10.16
N CYS A 149 -11.49 8.96 -9.11
CA CYS A 149 -10.14 9.55 -9.07
C CYS A 149 -9.08 8.74 -9.84
N GLY A 150 -9.46 7.67 -10.55
CA GLY A 150 -8.59 6.86 -11.39
C GLY A 150 -7.79 5.77 -10.67
N ILE A 151 -8.02 5.55 -9.38
CA ILE A 151 -7.49 4.41 -8.65
C ILE A 151 -8.28 3.16 -9.05
N THR A 152 -7.58 2.08 -9.37
CA THR A 152 -8.17 0.80 -9.77
C THR A 152 -7.95 -0.27 -8.71
N LEU A 153 -8.98 -1.05 -8.45
CA LEU A 153 -8.88 -2.32 -7.75
C LEU A 153 -8.64 -3.41 -8.80
N MET A 154 -7.52 -4.09 -8.72
CA MET A 154 -7.19 -5.21 -9.59
C MET A 154 -7.26 -6.51 -8.81
N TYR A 155 -7.62 -7.61 -9.49
CA TYR A 155 -7.75 -8.92 -8.84
C TYR A 155 -7.25 -10.05 -9.72
N LEU A 156 -6.79 -11.13 -9.06
CA LEU A 156 -6.41 -12.41 -9.64
C LEU A 156 -7.32 -13.48 -9.02
N PRO A 157 -8.31 -14.01 -9.77
CA PRO A 157 -9.14 -15.09 -9.27
C PRO A 157 -8.33 -16.38 -9.19
N LEU A 158 -8.52 -17.16 -8.12
CA LEU A 158 -7.88 -18.47 -7.92
C LEU A 158 -8.87 -19.63 -8.02
N THR A 159 -10.17 -19.33 -8.07
CA THR A 159 -11.26 -20.31 -8.25
C THR A 159 -12.18 -19.85 -9.39
N PRO A 160 -12.85 -20.78 -10.10
CA PRO A 160 -13.80 -20.41 -11.16
C PRO A 160 -15.01 -19.63 -10.63
N SER A 161 -15.38 -19.82 -9.36
CA SER A 161 -16.51 -19.16 -8.71
C SER A 161 -16.12 -17.86 -8.00
N ALA A 162 -14.90 -17.35 -8.17
CA ALA A 162 -14.43 -16.14 -7.51
C ALA A 162 -15.30 -14.93 -7.89
N GLU A 163 -15.95 -14.35 -6.90
CA GLU A 163 -16.74 -13.13 -7.10
C GLU A 163 -15.81 -11.93 -7.37
N ARG A 164 -16.23 -11.06 -8.27
CA ARG A 164 -15.45 -9.87 -8.62
C ARG A 164 -15.49 -8.85 -7.48
N PRO A 165 -14.33 -8.49 -6.87
CA PRO A 165 -14.30 -7.51 -5.80
C PRO A 165 -14.62 -6.09 -6.31
N LYS A 166 -15.05 -5.20 -5.41
CA LYS A 166 -15.44 -3.82 -5.75
C LYS A 166 -15.05 -2.84 -4.66
N PHE A 167 -14.99 -1.57 -5.00
CA PHE A 167 -14.94 -0.51 -4.01
C PHE A 167 -16.28 -0.38 -3.29
N LYS A 168 -16.26 -0.04 -2.01
CA LYS A 168 -17.45 0.43 -1.31
C LYS A 168 -17.91 1.77 -1.89
N LYS A 169 -19.19 2.10 -1.76
CA LYS A 169 -19.78 3.33 -2.32
C LYS A 169 -19.02 4.59 -1.89
N CYS A 170 -18.59 4.68 -0.65
CA CYS A 170 -17.84 5.81 -0.10
C CYS A 170 -16.54 6.09 -0.85
N ALA A 171 -15.85 5.05 -1.37
CA ALA A 171 -14.59 5.18 -2.09
C ALA A 171 -14.74 5.30 -3.61
N LYS A 172 -15.94 5.03 -4.12
CA LYS A 172 -16.22 5.12 -5.56
C LYS A 172 -16.16 6.56 -6.06
N HIS A 173 -16.76 7.48 -5.28
CA HIS A 173 -16.82 8.91 -5.55
C HIS A 173 -16.12 9.65 -4.39
N PRO A 174 -14.77 9.75 -4.40
CA PRO A 174 -14.03 10.29 -3.27
C PRO A 174 -14.29 11.79 -3.11
N GLN A 175 -15.11 12.13 -2.11
CA GLN A 175 -15.50 13.49 -1.77
C GLN A 175 -15.79 13.59 -0.28
N ILE A 176 -15.43 14.73 0.32
CA ILE A 176 -15.74 15.08 1.71
C ILE A 176 -16.48 16.39 1.79
N GLY A 177 -17.19 16.64 2.89
CA GLY A 177 -17.91 17.88 3.12
C GLY A 177 -17.11 18.97 3.86
N GLU A 178 -15.79 18.98 3.71
CA GLU A 178 -14.90 19.91 4.43
C GLU A 178 -14.16 20.83 3.43
N ASP A 179 -14.05 22.13 3.77
CA ASP A 179 -13.29 23.13 3.03
C ASP A 179 -11.81 23.09 3.41
N GLY A 180 -10.94 23.70 2.57
CA GLY A 180 -9.52 23.75 2.76
C GLY A 180 -8.83 22.40 2.50
N PHE A 181 -7.63 22.23 3.04
CA PHE A 181 -6.90 20.97 2.93
C PHE A 181 -7.22 20.03 4.07
N VAL A 182 -7.58 18.77 3.72
CA VAL A 182 -7.77 17.68 4.68
C VAL A 182 -6.92 16.49 4.24
N LEU A 183 -6.09 15.99 5.14
CA LEU A 183 -5.21 14.86 4.90
C LEU A 183 -5.56 13.70 5.82
N TYR A 184 -6.09 12.63 5.25
CA TYR A 184 -6.25 11.34 5.94
C TYR A 184 -5.02 10.47 5.72
N TYR A 185 -4.55 9.77 6.77
CA TYR A 185 -3.40 8.88 6.65
C TYR A 185 -3.42 7.76 7.69
N THR A 186 -2.68 6.67 7.38
CA THR A 186 -2.39 5.57 8.32
C THR A 186 -0.89 5.43 8.53
N ASP A 187 -0.50 4.67 9.56
CA ASP A 187 0.91 4.30 9.82
C ASP A 187 1.39 3.10 8.98
N GLN A 188 0.58 2.64 8.04
CA GLN A 188 0.95 1.53 7.13
C GLN A 188 2.25 1.82 6.37
N CYS A 189 2.43 3.04 5.88
CA CYS A 189 3.65 3.44 5.19
C CYS A 189 4.55 4.27 6.11
N PRO A 190 5.83 3.90 6.32
CA PRO A 190 6.72 4.65 7.20
C PRO A 190 6.99 6.08 6.72
N PHE A 191 6.76 6.37 5.44
CA PHE A 191 6.91 7.73 4.90
C PHE A 191 5.80 8.67 5.34
N THR A 192 4.61 8.21 5.71
CA THR A 192 3.55 9.06 6.29
C THR A 192 4.00 9.59 7.64
N PHE A 193 4.56 8.73 8.50
CA PHE A 193 5.13 9.14 9.79
C PHE A 193 6.21 10.23 9.64
N TYR A 194 6.98 10.18 8.56
CA TYR A 194 8.04 11.17 8.32
C TYR A 194 7.51 12.49 7.74
N TRP A 195 6.64 12.41 6.72
CA TRP A 195 6.26 13.58 5.94
C TRP A 195 5.05 14.32 6.48
N VAL A 196 4.06 13.64 7.07
CA VAL A 196 2.83 14.30 7.52
C VAL A 196 3.09 15.41 8.55
N PRO A 197 3.90 15.23 9.59
CA PRO A 197 4.22 16.31 10.52
C PRO A 197 4.92 17.49 9.84
N ARG A 198 5.84 17.23 8.92
CA ARG A 198 6.58 18.27 8.18
C ARG A 198 5.68 19.06 7.26
N VAL A 199 4.75 18.40 6.61
CA VAL A 199 3.73 19.06 5.78
C VAL A 199 2.82 19.94 6.64
N ALA A 200 2.42 19.48 7.82
CA ALA A 200 1.61 20.25 8.76
C ALA A 200 2.36 21.50 9.28
N GLU A 201 3.64 21.35 9.65
CA GLU A 201 4.51 22.47 10.04
C GLU A 201 4.68 23.48 8.92
N ALA A 202 4.93 23.02 7.69
CA ALA A 202 5.07 23.90 6.52
C ALA A 202 3.75 24.61 6.19
N ALA A 203 2.60 23.95 6.28
CA ALA A 203 1.29 24.56 6.10
C ALA A 203 1.06 25.68 7.13
N ALA A 204 1.31 25.40 8.41
CA ALA A 204 1.17 26.38 9.49
C ALA A 204 2.08 27.60 9.32
N ALA A 205 3.35 27.38 8.94
CA ALA A 205 4.32 28.45 8.68
C ALA A 205 3.91 29.39 7.54
N HIS A 206 3.06 28.93 6.60
CA HIS A 206 2.56 29.71 5.47
C HIS A 206 1.09 30.14 5.62
N GLY A 207 0.49 29.93 6.80
CA GLY A 207 -0.90 30.29 7.06
C GLY A 207 -1.92 29.49 6.23
N ILE A 208 -1.55 28.29 5.78
CA ILE A 208 -2.41 27.43 4.98
C ILE A 208 -3.23 26.52 5.91
N PRO A 209 -4.57 26.58 5.91
CA PRO A 209 -5.40 25.67 6.69
C PRO A 209 -5.20 24.21 6.21
N LEU A 210 -4.66 23.37 7.07
CA LEU A 210 -4.51 21.93 6.84
C LEU A 210 -4.97 21.16 8.08
N LYS A 211 -6.02 20.36 7.91
CA LYS A 211 -6.46 19.38 8.90
C LYS A 211 -5.81 18.04 8.60
N THR A 212 -5.09 17.46 9.57
CA THR A 212 -4.54 16.11 9.46
C THR A 212 -5.35 15.14 10.31
N VAL A 213 -5.76 14.01 9.73
CA VAL A 213 -6.58 13.00 10.38
C VAL A 213 -5.86 11.65 10.29
N ARG A 214 -5.28 11.22 11.40
CA ARG A 214 -4.70 9.88 11.51
C ARG A 214 -5.83 8.86 11.68
N ILE A 215 -5.92 7.92 10.76
CA ILE A 215 -6.88 6.82 10.84
C ILE A 215 -6.28 5.76 11.78
N ALA A 216 -6.89 5.61 12.95
CA ALA A 216 -6.41 4.69 13.99
C ALA A 216 -7.29 3.45 14.14
N ASP A 217 -8.37 3.35 13.37
CA ASP A 217 -9.36 2.30 13.45
C ASP A 217 -9.67 1.70 12.08
N LYS A 218 -9.82 0.36 12.02
CA LYS A 218 -10.11 -0.39 10.81
C LYS A 218 -11.48 -0.05 10.21
N GLU A 219 -12.48 0.11 11.05
CA GLU A 219 -13.83 0.42 10.60
C GLU A 219 -13.87 1.80 9.94
N ILE A 220 -13.19 2.78 10.51
CA ILE A 220 -13.03 4.11 9.91
C ILE A 220 -12.30 3.99 8.57
N ALA A 221 -11.20 3.21 8.49
CA ALA A 221 -10.47 3.00 7.25
C ALA A 221 -11.34 2.38 6.16
N GLN A 222 -12.15 1.37 6.52
CA GLN A 222 -13.02 0.66 5.60
C GLN A 222 -14.26 1.46 5.16
N ASN A 223 -14.52 2.61 5.74
CA ASN A 223 -15.62 3.50 5.38
C ASN A 223 -15.14 4.89 4.98
N LEU A 224 -13.83 5.08 4.81
CA LEU A 224 -13.27 6.35 4.36
C LEU A 224 -13.78 6.71 2.96
N PRO A 225 -14.14 7.98 2.67
CA PRO A 225 -14.52 8.42 1.34
C PRO A 225 -13.31 8.63 0.41
N ALA A 226 -12.39 7.66 0.41
CA ALA A 226 -11.22 7.63 -0.46
C ALA A 226 -10.81 6.18 -0.74
N PRO A 227 -10.44 5.82 -1.98
CA PRO A 227 -10.04 4.46 -2.32
C PRO A 227 -8.67 4.06 -1.73
N VAL A 228 -7.91 5.02 -1.19
CA VAL A 228 -6.59 4.83 -0.58
C VAL A 228 -6.60 5.46 0.80
N THR A 229 -6.24 4.70 1.82
CA THR A 229 -6.25 5.15 3.23
C THR A 229 -4.85 5.43 3.78
N THR A 230 -3.82 4.92 3.11
CA THR A 230 -2.42 5.15 3.51
C THR A 230 -2.06 6.63 3.45
N TYR A 231 -2.54 7.34 2.43
CA TYR A 231 -2.42 8.79 2.26
C TYR A 231 -3.50 9.28 1.30
N ALA A 232 -4.37 10.15 1.74
CA ALA A 232 -5.43 10.74 0.93
C ALA A 232 -5.58 12.23 1.23
N LEU A 233 -5.12 13.07 0.31
CA LEU A 233 -5.20 14.53 0.42
C LEU A 233 -6.42 15.03 -0.35
N PHE A 234 -7.23 15.84 0.32
CA PHE A 234 -8.37 16.56 -0.24
C PHE A 234 -8.12 18.06 -0.19
N ARG A 235 -8.77 18.80 -1.10
CA ARG A 235 -8.87 20.25 -1.07
C ARG A 235 -10.29 20.64 -1.46
N ASP A 236 -10.93 21.45 -0.63
CA ASP A 236 -12.30 21.96 -0.83
C ASP A 236 -13.26 20.81 -1.22
N GLY A 237 -13.24 19.75 -0.40
CA GLY A 237 -14.05 18.57 -0.57
C GLY A 237 -13.61 17.57 -1.64
N LYS A 238 -12.71 17.93 -2.55
CA LYS A 238 -12.29 17.10 -3.69
C LYS A 238 -10.99 16.36 -3.43
N PHE A 239 -10.92 15.10 -3.84
CA PHE A 239 -9.69 14.30 -3.78
C PHE A 239 -8.60 14.89 -4.69
N VAL A 240 -7.42 15.15 -4.13
CA VAL A 240 -6.27 15.73 -4.83
C VAL A 240 -5.26 14.66 -5.21
N THR A 241 -4.82 13.83 -4.24
CA THR A 241 -3.77 12.85 -4.48
C THR A 241 -3.64 11.81 -3.36
N HIS A 242 -3.18 10.62 -3.74
CA HIS A 242 -2.68 9.59 -2.82
C HIS A 242 -1.15 9.60 -2.68
N THR A 243 -0.46 10.42 -3.46
CA THR A 243 1.00 10.51 -3.43
C THR A 243 1.44 11.27 -2.19
N ILE A 244 2.29 10.64 -1.37
CA ILE A 244 2.83 11.28 -0.16
C ILE A 244 3.60 12.54 -0.54
N GLN A 245 3.19 13.68 -0.01
CA GLN A 245 3.79 14.97 -0.30
C GLN A 245 4.96 15.23 0.64
N SER A 246 6.05 15.83 0.09
CA SER A 246 6.98 16.59 0.93
C SER A 246 6.41 18.00 1.19
N ASP A 247 6.99 18.71 2.13
CA ASP A 247 6.72 20.13 2.40
C ASP A 247 6.67 20.98 1.11
N LYS A 248 7.75 20.93 0.32
CA LYS A 248 7.85 21.66 -0.97
C LYS A 248 6.75 21.29 -1.96
N LYS A 249 6.43 19.99 -2.08
CA LYS A 249 5.38 19.54 -3.01
C LYS A 249 3.99 19.98 -2.53
N PHE A 250 3.74 19.92 -1.22
CA PHE A 250 2.48 20.40 -0.64
C PHE A 250 2.32 21.92 -0.85
N LEU A 251 3.35 22.70 -0.54
CA LEU A 251 3.32 24.15 -0.75
C LEU A 251 3.07 24.51 -2.22
N ALA A 252 3.69 23.81 -3.16
CA ALA A 252 3.42 23.98 -4.59
C ALA A 252 1.95 23.65 -4.96
N LEU A 253 1.35 22.59 -4.38
CA LEU A 253 -0.07 22.29 -4.56
C LEU A 253 -0.98 23.37 -3.97
N ALA A 254 -0.55 23.99 -2.87
CA ALA A 254 -1.27 25.09 -2.23
C ALA A 254 -1.12 26.45 -2.98
N GLY A 255 -0.27 26.51 -4.03
CA GLY A 255 -0.05 27.71 -4.82
C GLY A 255 1.03 28.63 -4.29
N VAL A 256 1.81 28.19 -3.31
CA VAL A 256 2.99 28.95 -2.82
C VAL A 256 4.10 28.81 -3.85
N LYS A 257 4.54 29.92 -4.39
CA LYS A 257 5.72 29.99 -5.26
C LYS A 257 6.97 29.88 -4.38
N GLY A 258 7.83 28.91 -4.68
CA GLY A 258 9.14 28.76 -4.03
C GLY A 258 10.15 29.76 -4.51
#